data_78fa454f21b2f1be812ff850b143628d
#
_entry.id   78fa454f21b2f1be812ff850b143628d
#
_cell.length_a   1.000
_cell.length_b   1.000
_cell.length_c   1.000
_cell.angle_alpha   90.00
_cell.angle_beta   90.00
_cell.angle_gamma   90.00
#
_symmetry.space_group_name_H-M   'P 1'
#
loop_
_entity.id
_entity.type
_entity.pdbx_description
1 polymer ?
#
loop_
_entity_poly.entity_id
_entity_poly.type
_entity_poly.pdbx_seq_one_letter_code
_entity_poly.pdbx_strand_id
1 'polypeptide(L)'
;GTHIDALSHFGLNGRIWNGFHHDSHQGDLGWHKGGAENLPPIIARGVLIDVPAYKGMDMLPDSYRIMPADLEGALGAAKQALAADPSGQSLGLSSGAVESACAQIPSIP
;
A
#
# COMPACT_ATOMS: atom_id res chain seq x y z
N GLY A 1 11.45 1.09 8.91
CA GLY A 1 10.55 0.07 8.37
C GLY A 1 9.28 0.69 7.80
N THR A 2 8.54 -0.06 7.01
CA THR A 2 7.26 0.38 6.45
C THR A 2 6.24 0.60 7.57
N HIS A 3 5.58 1.74 7.57
CA HIS A 3 4.60 2.11 8.58
C HIS A 3 3.56 3.07 7.98
N ILE A 4 2.52 3.33 8.73
CA ILE A 4 1.50 4.32 8.38
C ILE A 4 1.64 5.49 9.35
N ASP A 5 1.81 6.68 8.82
CA ASP A 5 1.81 7.90 9.61
C ASP A 5 0.37 8.36 9.91
N ALA A 6 0.18 8.89 11.10
CA ALA A 6 -1.07 9.52 11.47
C ALA A 6 -1.32 10.78 10.64
N LEU A 7 -2.57 11.16 10.47
CA LEU A 7 -2.94 12.39 9.76
C LEU A 7 -2.45 13.66 10.47
N SER A 8 -2.08 13.56 11.74
CA SER A 8 -1.45 14.61 12.54
C SER A 8 0.07 14.66 12.42
N HIS A 9 0.71 13.66 11.76
CA HIS A 9 2.17 13.58 11.67
C HIS A 9 2.78 14.73 10.89
N PHE A 10 2.08 15.23 9.87
CA PHE A 10 2.52 16.35 9.06
C PHE A 10 1.61 17.56 9.22
N GLY A 11 2.23 18.71 9.45
CA GLY A 11 1.52 19.98 9.58
C GLY A 11 2.17 21.09 8.76
N LEU A 12 1.39 22.05 8.37
CA LEU A 12 1.83 23.25 7.67
C LEU A 12 1.13 24.48 8.25
N ASN A 13 1.89 25.54 8.54
CA ASN A 13 1.37 26.81 9.07
C ASN A 13 0.45 26.62 10.30
N GLY A 14 0.86 25.75 11.25
CA GLY A 14 0.11 25.50 12.47
C GLY A 14 -1.15 24.65 12.29
N ARG A 15 -1.33 24.05 11.13
CA ARG A 15 -2.49 23.19 10.80
C ARG A 15 -2.05 21.81 10.38
N ILE A 16 -2.80 20.81 10.81
CA ILE A 16 -2.70 19.43 10.36
C ILE A 16 -3.77 19.14 9.30
N TRP A 17 -3.88 17.88 8.90
CA TRP A 17 -4.90 17.43 7.96
C TRP A 17 -6.29 18.01 8.25
N ASN A 18 -7.03 18.30 7.20
CA ASN A 18 -8.37 18.90 7.26
C ASN A 18 -8.42 20.29 7.91
N GLY A 19 -7.27 20.99 7.98
CA GLY A 19 -7.19 22.36 8.50
C GLY A 19 -7.37 22.50 10.01
N PHE A 20 -7.35 21.39 10.75
CA PHE A 20 -7.37 21.45 12.21
C PHE A 20 -6.13 22.15 12.75
N HIS A 21 -6.33 23.12 13.65
CA HIS A 21 -5.23 23.85 14.27
C HIS A 21 -4.56 23.00 15.34
N HIS A 22 -3.22 22.88 15.31
CA HIS A 22 -2.50 22.02 16.24
C HIS A 22 -2.73 22.42 17.72
N ASP A 23 -2.71 23.71 18.05
CA ASP A 23 -2.91 24.19 19.43
C ASP A 23 -4.24 23.76 20.05
N SER A 24 -5.26 23.56 19.21
CA SER A 24 -6.60 23.16 19.67
C SER A 24 -6.83 21.67 19.72
N HIS A 25 -5.96 20.91 19.08
CA HIS A 25 -6.17 19.47 18.88
C HIS A 25 -5.02 18.59 19.38
N GLN A 26 -3.88 19.18 19.78
CA GLN A 26 -2.81 18.48 20.47
C GLN A 26 -3.13 18.48 21.98
N GLY A 27 -3.21 17.29 22.56
CA GLY A 27 -3.43 17.10 24.00
C GLY A 27 -2.24 16.42 24.66
N ASP A 28 -2.23 16.40 26.00
CA ASP A 28 -1.15 15.80 26.79
C ASP A 28 -1.03 14.28 26.60
N LEU A 29 -2.12 13.62 26.24
CA LEU A 29 -2.19 12.16 26.04
C LEU A 29 -2.26 11.74 24.56
N GLY A 30 -2.12 12.67 23.63
CA GLY A 30 -2.22 12.41 22.20
C GLY A 30 -3.02 13.48 21.45
N TRP A 31 -3.41 13.16 20.24
CA TRP A 31 -4.16 14.09 19.39
C TRP A 31 -5.67 13.88 19.53
N HIS A 32 -6.42 14.97 19.71
CA HIS A 32 -7.88 14.91 19.71
C HIS A 32 -8.45 14.64 18.30
N LYS A 33 -7.69 14.96 17.24
CA LYS A 33 -8.04 14.70 15.84
C LYS A 33 -6.82 14.23 15.07
N GLY A 34 -7.02 13.22 14.24
CA GLY A 34 -6.00 12.74 13.31
C GLY A 34 -4.82 12.01 13.93
N GLY A 35 -4.86 11.66 15.21
CA GLY A 35 -3.81 10.90 15.88
C GLY A 35 -3.83 9.42 15.52
N ALA A 36 -2.69 8.74 15.66
CA ALA A 36 -2.55 7.31 15.38
C ALA A 36 -3.42 6.46 16.29
N GLU A 37 -3.64 6.90 17.52
CA GLU A 37 -4.49 6.26 18.52
C GLU A 37 -5.97 6.16 18.12
N ASN A 38 -6.37 6.97 17.13
CA ASN A 38 -7.72 6.96 16.56
C ASN A 38 -7.87 6.03 15.35
N LEU A 39 -6.77 5.40 14.90
CA LEU A 39 -6.80 4.44 13.81
C LEU A 39 -7.21 3.06 14.35
N PRO A 40 -8.27 2.45 13.82
CA PRO A 40 -8.61 1.08 14.19
C PRO A 40 -7.53 0.12 13.69
N PRO A 41 -7.38 -1.07 14.30
CA PRO A 41 -6.55 -2.12 13.75
C PRO A 41 -6.94 -2.43 12.30
N ILE A 42 -5.95 -2.45 11.41
CA ILE A 42 -6.18 -2.80 10.00
C ILE A 42 -6.11 -4.32 9.89
N ILE A 43 -7.27 -4.97 9.86
CA ILE A 43 -7.41 -6.40 9.61
C ILE A 43 -8.13 -6.54 8.28
N ALA A 44 -7.38 -6.73 7.22
CA ALA A 44 -7.90 -6.75 5.86
C ALA A 44 -7.06 -7.68 4.99
N ARG A 45 -7.62 -8.03 3.84
CA ARG A 45 -6.85 -8.72 2.80
C ARG A 45 -5.78 -7.77 2.26
N GLY A 46 -4.53 -8.26 2.19
CA GLY A 46 -3.42 -7.56 1.56
C GLY A 46 -3.14 -8.10 0.16
N VAL A 47 -2.63 -7.25 -0.71
CA VAL A 47 -2.06 -7.63 -2.00
C VAL A 47 -0.60 -7.18 -2.01
N LEU A 48 0.32 -8.13 -2.22
CA LEU A 48 1.72 -7.83 -2.41
C LEU A 48 1.97 -7.52 -3.88
N ILE A 49 2.53 -6.35 -4.16
CA ILE A 49 2.98 -5.94 -5.49
C ILE A 49 4.50 -5.84 -5.47
N ASP A 50 5.18 -6.80 -6.07
CA ASP A 50 6.63 -6.87 -6.10
C ASP A 50 7.20 -6.01 -7.23
N VAL A 51 7.39 -4.72 -6.95
CA VAL A 51 7.97 -3.76 -7.90
C VAL A 51 9.43 -4.06 -8.20
N PRO A 52 10.30 -4.41 -7.22
CA PRO A 52 11.67 -4.83 -7.50
C PRO A 52 11.74 -5.98 -8.51
N ALA A 53 11.02 -7.06 -8.27
CA ALA A 53 10.99 -8.21 -9.16
C ALA A 53 10.49 -7.84 -10.57
N TYR A 54 9.44 -7.01 -10.66
CA TYR A 54 8.96 -6.49 -11.95
C TYR A 54 10.04 -5.74 -12.73
N LYS A 55 10.91 -5.01 -12.03
CA LYS A 55 12.03 -4.26 -12.64
C LYS A 55 13.29 -5.10 -12.83
N GLY A 56 13.28 -6.37 -12.47
CA GLY A 56 14.45 -7.25 -12.54
C GLY A 56 15.55 -6.88 -11.55
N MET A 57 15.17 -6.36 -10.39
CA MET A 57 16.07 -5.93 -9.32
C MET A 57 15.80 -6.75 -8.06
N ASP A 58 16.86 -7.02 -7.27
CA ASP A 58 16.71 -7.64 -5.96
C ASP A 58 16.12 -6.65 -4.93
N MET A 59 16.47 -5.38 -5.07
CA MET A 59 16.03 -4.30 -4.19
C MET A 59 15.98 -2.98 -4.95
N LEU A 60 14.99 -2.14 -4.61
CA LEU A 60 14.92 -0.78 -5.14
C LEU A 60 16.06 0.08 -4.56
N PRO A 61 16.65 1.00 -5.35
CA PRO A 61 17.64 1.95 -4.85
C PRO A 61 17.08 2.82 -3.73
N ASP A 62 17.98 3.36 -2.88
CA ASP A 62 17.60 4.32 -1.87
C ASP A 62 16.86 5.52 -2.49
N SER A 63 15.81 5.96 -1.81
CA SER A 63 14.96 7.07 -2.24
C SER A 63 14.21 6.83 -3.56
N TYR A 64 14.12 5.58 -4.02
CA TYR A 64 13.32 5.26 -5.20
C TYR A 64 11.85 5.61 -4.95
N ARG A 65 11.28 6.40 -5.85
CA ARG A 65 9.88 6.78 -5.79
C ARG A 65 9.06 5.80 -6.61
N ILE A 66 8.27 4.96 -5.95
CA ILE A 66 7.31 4.08 -6.63
C ILE A 66 6.19 4.96 -7.20
N MET A 67 6.05 4.94 -8.53
CA MET A 67 5.04 5.70 -9.26
C MET A 67 3.85 4.80 -9.61
N PRO A 68 2.67 5.37 -9.91
CA PRO A 68 1.52 4.59 -10.36
C PRO A 68 1.85 3.65 -11.53
N ALA A 69 2.65 4.09 -12.49
CA ALA A 69 3.10 3.26 -13.62
C ALA A 69 3.90 2.01 -13.20
N ASP A 70 4.64 2.07 -12.09
CA ASP A 70 5.36 0.90 -11.56
C ASP A 70 4.38 -0.14 -11.03
N LEU A 71 3.32 0.31 -10.34
CA LEU A 71 2.28 -0.56 -9.80
C LEU A 71 1.44 -1.18 -10.93
N GLU A 72 1.04 -0.39 -11.92
CA GLU A 72 0.28 -0.86 -13.09
C GLU A 72 1.08 -1.87 -13.90
N GLY A 73 2.38 -1.60 -14.12
CA GLY A 73 3.26 -2.51 -14.83
C GLY A 73 3.47 -3.84 -14.10
N ALA A 74 3.72 -3.79 -12.79
CA ALA A 74 3.89 -4.99 -11.98
C ALA A 74 2.60 -5.84 -11.92
N LEU A 75 1.44 -5.21 -11.77
CA LEU A 75 0.13 -5.88 -11.83
C LEU A 75 -0.13 -6.49 -13.21
N GLY A 76 0.20 -5.77 -14.28
CA GLY A 76 0.08 -6.27 -15.66
C GLY A 76 0.93 -7.50 -15.92
N ALA A 77 2.19 -7.46 -15.48
CA ALA A 77 3.11 -8.59 -15.58
C ALA A 77 2.61 -9.81 -14.78
N ALA A 78 2.12 -9.59 -13.55
CA ALA A 78 1.56 -10.67 -12.74
C ALA A 78 0.32 -11.30 -13.39
N LYS A 79 -0.58 -10.50 -13.98
CA LYS A 79 -1.73 -11.01 -14.74
C LYS A 79 -1.32 -11.84 -15.95
N GLN A 80 -0.30 -11.41 -16.68
CA GLN A 80 0.22 -12.15 -17.86
C GLN A 80 0.86 -13.47 -17.43
N ALA A 81 1.68 -13.46 -16.37
CA ALA A 81 2.29 -14.67 -15.84
C ALA A 81 1.23 -15.68 -15.39
N LEU A 82 0.16 -15.22 -14.74
CA LEU A 82 -0.94 -16.04 -14.29
C LEU A 82 -1.78 -16.59 -15.46
N ALA A 83 -1.96 -15.81 -16.51
CA ALA A 83 -2.63 -16.27 -17.72
C ALA A 83 -1.82 -17.35 -18.47
N ALA A 84 -0.48 -17.30 -18.39
CA ALA A 84 0.42 -18.30 -18.95
C ALA A 84 0.50 -19.58 -18.10
N ASP A 85 0.38 -19.46 -16.79
CA ASP A 85 0.33 -20.56 -15.84
C ASP A 85 -0.85 -20.40 -14.86
N PRO A 86 -2.07 -20.79 -15.26
CA PRO A 86 -3.25 -20.65 -14.43
C PRO A 86 -3.20 -21.42 -13.10
N SER A 87 -2.31 -22.43 -13.00
CA SER A 87 -2.12 -23.16 -11.75
C SER A 87 -1.29 -22.39 -10.71
N GLY A 88 -0.52 -21.39 -11.18
CA GLY A 88 0.40 -20.61 -10.34
C GLY A 88 1.55 -21.40 -9.74
N GLN A 89 1.73 -22.65 -10.15
CA GLN A 89 2.76 -23.54 -9.57
C GLN A 89 4.17 -23.03 -9.82
N SER A 90 4.43 -22.48 -11.02
CA SER A 90 5.72 -21.87 -11.34
C SER A 90 6.03 -20.63 -10.51
N LEU A 91 5.00 -20.00 -9.95
CA LEU A 91 5.09 -18.81 -9.09
C LEU A 91 5.08 -19.17 -7.60
N GLY A 92 5.03 -20.46 -7.25
CA GLY A 92 4.94 -20.92 -5.86
C GLY A 92 3.61 -20.57 -5.17
N LEU A 93 2.56 -20.30 -5.95
CA LEU A 93 1.23 -19.94 -5.44
C LEU A 93 0.36 -21.19 -5.33
N SER A 94 -0.46 -21.27 -4.28
CA SER A 94 -1.51 -22.28 -4.21
C SER A 94 -2.66 -21.96 -5.17
N SER A 95 -3.26 -22.97 -5.79
CA SER A 95 -4.35 -22.79 -6.77
C SER A 95 -5.51 -21.94 -6.27
N GLY A 96 -5.87 -22.05 -4.99
CA GLY A 96 -6.91 -21.21 -4.37
C GLY A 96 -6.52 -19.75 -4.18
N ALA A 97 -5.22 -19.43 -4.05
CA ALA A 97 -4.74 -18.05 -3.95
C ALA A 97 -4.83 -17.35 -5.30
N VAL A 98 -4.65 -18.08 -6.39
CA VAL A 98 -4.67 -17.58 -7.77
C VAL A 98 -6.07 -17.16 -8.20
N GLU A 99 -7.07 -18.03 -8.03
CA GLU A 99 -8.47 -17.73 -8.37
C GLU A 99 -9.00 -16.53 -7.58
N SER A 100 -8.67 -16.47 -6.30
CA SER A 100 -9.09 -15.37 -5.43
C SER A 100 -8.41 -14.05 -5.78
N ALA A 101 -7.17 -14.05 -6.26
CA ALA A 101 -6.46 -12.83 -6.65
C ALA A 101 -7.01 -12.23 -7.95
N CYS A 102 -7.29 -13.05 -8.96
CA CYS A 102 -7.79 -12.58 -10.25
C CYS A 102 -9.22 -12.03 -10.19
N ALA A 103 -10.09 -12.62 -9.36
CA ALA A 103 -11.49 -12.22 -9.28
C ALA A 103 -11.74 -10.84 -8.61
N GLN A 104 -10.71 -10.25 -7.99
CA GLN A 104 -10.87 -9.08 -7.13
C GLN A 104 -9.94 -7.90 -7.44
N ILE A 105 -9.22 -7.93 -8.57
CA ILE A 105 -8.51 -6.73 -9.03
C ILE A 105 -9.53 -5.89 -9.83
N PRO A 106 -10.05 -4.80 -9.26
CA PRO A 106 -10.94 -3.92 -10.00
C PRO A 106 -10.18 -3.36 -11.20
N SER A 107 -10.87 -3.23 -12.32
CA SER A 107 -10.37 -2.44 -13.44
C SER A 107 -10.13 -1.02 -12.89
N ILE A 108 -8.90 -0.59 -12.83
CA ILE A 108 -8.58 0.80 -12.51
C ILE A 108 -9.08 1.61 -13.70
N PRO A 109 -9.97 2.61 -13.48
CA PRO A 109 -10.51 3.43 -14.54
C PRO A 109 -9.44 4.28 -15.22
#